data_c0446fdb3d8d5a9aa1b6bbcbece8f8bc
#
_entry.id   c0446fdb3d8d5a9aa1b6bbcbece8f8bc
#
_cell.length_a   1.000
_cell.length_b   1.000
_cell.length_c   1.000
_cell.angle_alpha   90.00
_cell.angle_beta   90.00
_cell.angle_gamma   90.00
#
_symmetry.space_group_name_H-M   'P 1'
#
loop_
_entity.id
_entity.type
_entity.pdbx_description
1 polymer ?
#
loop_
_entity_poly.entity_id
_entity_poly.type
_entity_poly.pdbx_seq_one_letter_code
_entity_poly.pdbx_strand_id
1 'polypeptide(L)'
;MRTPTFQRVVEVGRVVMVNYGPDAGKLAVIVDIIDHNRALVEGPTTGIARGAYAFRRLTLTPLVVKVPRNAGQSVLKAAIEKQDLAASWAKTSWAKKIASRAQRAANTDFDRFKLQKYKKLRREIVNKAVKATKA
;
A
#
# COMPACT_ATOMS: atom_id res chain seq x y z
N MET A 1 -26.54 10.30 4.86
CA MET A 1 -26.01 9.59 3.68
C MET A 1 -25.57 8.17 4.11
N ARG A 2 -26.12 7.12 3.50
CA ARG A 2 -25.63 5.75 3.74
C ARG A 2 -24.23 5.62 3.11
N THR A 3 -23.21 5.35 3.91
CA THR A 3 -21.90 4.96 3.38
C THR A 3 -22.05 3.63 2.63
N PRO A 4 -21.53 3.51 1.41
CA PRO A 4 -21.61 2.25 0.67
C PRO A 4 -20.92 1.14 1.43
N THR A 5 -21.56 -0.02 1.51
CA THR A 5 -21.05 -1.21 2.24
C THR A 5 -19.70 -1.68 1.68
N PHE A 6 -19.47 -1.50 0.37
CA PHE A 6 -18.21 -1.81 -0.31
C PHE A 6 -17.52 -0.53 -0.74
N GLN A 7 -16.36 -0.24 -0.13
CA GLN A 7 -15.54 0.94 -0.45
C GLN A 7 -14.53 0.68 -1.58
N ARG A 8 -14.21 -0.57 -1.86
CA ARG A 8 -13.22 -0.98 -2.85
C ARG A 8 -13.89 -1.84 -3.89
N VAL A 9 -14.02 -1.31 -5.09
CA VAL A 9 -14.65 -1.97 -6.23
C VAL A 9 -13.59 -2.23 -7.29
N VAL A 10 -13.76 -3.32 -8.03
CA VAL A 10 -12.95 -3.61 -9.22
C VAL A 10 -13.37 -2.65 -10.32
N GLU A 11 -12.45 -1.79 -10.73
CA GLU A 11 -12.64 -0.81 -11.80
C GLU A 11 -11.32 -0.55 -12.53
N VAL A 12 -11.41 -0.04 -13.74
CA VAL A 12 -10.23 0.39 -14.50
C VAL A 12 -9.56 1.55 -13.77
N GLY A 13 -8.24 1.48 -13.62
CA GLY A 13 -7.46 2.45 -12.86
C GLY A 13 -7.33 2.13 -11.36
N ARG A 14 -8.03 1.13 -10.83
CA ARG A 14 -7.85 0.69 -9.44
C ARG A 14 -6.43 0.20 -9.22
N VAL A 15 -5.78 0.72 -8.18
CA VAL A 15 -4.48 0.22 -7.74
C VAL A 15 -4.70 -1.05 -6.93
N VAL A 16 -3.92 -2.07 -7.24
CA VAL A 16 -3.95 -3.38 -6.58
C VAL A 16 -2.56 -3.75 -6.08
N MET A 17 -2.52 -4.54 -5.03
CA MET A 17 -1.28 -5.16 -4.55
C MET A 17 -1.31 -6.63 -4.90
N VAL A 18 -0.23 -7.14 -5.47
CA VAL A 18 -0.06 -8.56 -5.77
C VAL A 18 0.30 -9.30 -4.49
N ASN A 19 -0.47 -10.34 -4.13
CA ASN A 19 -0.28 -11.10 -2.88
C ASN A 19 0.60 -12.33 -3.06
N TYR A 20 0.64 -12.89 -4.27
CA TYR A 20 1.28 -14.18 -4.51
C TYR A 20 1.98 -14.21 -5.87
N GLY A 21 3.14 -14.88 -5.89
CA GLY A 21 3.96 -15.06 -7.09
C GLY A 21 5.26 -14.23 -7.03
N PRO A 22 6.00 -14.13 -8.14
CA PRO A 22 7.27 -13.41 -8.19
C PRO A 22 7.13 -11.91 -7.93
N ASP A 23 5.94 -11.36 -8.18
CA ASP A 23 5.64 -9.94 -8.00
C ASP A 23 4.92 -9.64 -6.67
N ALA A 24 4.91 -10.60 -5.73
CA ALA A 24 4.26 -10.43 -4.44
C ALA A 24 4.77 -9.17 -3.70
N GLY A 25 3.83 -8.40 -3.15
CA GLY A 25 4.12 -7.15 -2.44
C GLY A 25 4.25 -5.90 -3.32
N LYS A 26 4.29 -6.05 -4.64
CA LYS A 26 4.34 -4.91 -5.57
C LYS A 26 2.95 -4.37 -5.87
N LEU A 27 2.89 -3.09 -6.21
CA LEU A 27 1.67 -2.43 -6.67
C LEU A 27 1.55 -2.51 -8.20
N ALA A 28 0.32 -2.69 -8.67
CA ALA A 28 -0.05 -2.61 -10.07
C ALA A 28 -1.36 -1.86 -10.24
N VAL A 29 -1.69 -1.47 -11.45
CA VAL A 29 -2.94 -0.79 -11.80
C VAL A 29 -3.76 -1.69 -12.71
N ILE A 30 -5.06 -1.80 -12.49
CA ILE A 30 -5.97 -2.50 -13.40
C ILE A 30 -6.14 -1.64 -14.65
N VAL A 31 -5.69 -2.17 -15.77
CA VAL A 31 -5.78 -1.50 -17.09
C VAL A 31 -7.06 -1.90 -17.81
N ASP A 32 -7.48 -3.14 -17.64
CA ASP A 32 -8.75 -3.66 -18.17
C ASP A 32 -9.27 -4.84 -17.34
N ILE A 33 -10.55 -5.15 -17.46
CA ILE A 33 -11.21 -6.30 -16.85
C ILE A 33 -11.47 -7.33 -17.94
N ILE A 34 -10.84 -8.50 -17.83
CA ILE A 34 -10.95 -9.56 -18.84
C ILE A 34 -12.23 -10.36 -18.64
N ASP A 35 -12.42 -10.86 -17.41
CA ASP A 35 -13.57 -11.68 -17.02
C ASP A 35 -13.87 -11.55 -15.52
N HIS A 36 -14.78 -12.34 -14.98
CA HIS A 36 -15.15 -12.36 -13.56
C HIS A 36 -14.00 -12.78 -12.64
N ASN A 37 -12.97 -13.44 -13.16
CA ASN A 37 -11.88 -14.04 -12.38
C ASN A 37 -10.54 -13.34 -12.60
N ARG A 38 -10.38 -12.58 -13.70
CA ARG A 38 -9.09 -12.03 -14.13
C ARG A 38 -9.20 -10.58 -14.58
N ALA A 39 -8.17 -9.81 -14.26
CA ALA A 39 -7.95 -8.47 -14.79
C ALA A 39 -6.61 -8.38 -15.51
N LEU A 40 -6.53 -7.50 -16.49
CA LEU A 40 -5.28 -7.07 -17.09
C LEU A 40 -4.66 -6.02 -16.19
N VAL A 41 -3.48 -6.31 -15.63
CA VAL A 41 -2.79 -5.38 -14.74
C VAL A 41 -1.40 -5.05 -15.27
N GLU A 42 -0.91 -3.89 -14.91
CA GLU A 42 0.42 -3.40 -15.27
C GLU A 42 0.96 -2.49 -14.18
N GLY A 43 2.27 -2.58 -13.91
CA GLY A 43 2.96 -1.71 -12.95
C GLY A 43 4.27 -1.18 -13.52
N PRO A 44 4.23 -0.18 -14.41
CA PRO A 44 5.44 0.31 -15.10
C PRO A 44 6.48 0.88 -14.13
N THR A 45 6.07 1.42 -12.99
CA THR A 45 6.96 1.97 -11.96
C THR A 45 7.46 0.93 -10.96
N THR A 46 6.79 -0.23 -10.87
CA THR A 46 7.13 -1.32 -9.94
C THR A 46 7.77 -2.53 -10.62
N GLY A 47 7.89 -2.48 -11.96
CA GLY A 47 8.47 -3.54 -12.76
C GLY A 47 7.54 -4.73 -13.01
N ILE A 48 6.21 -4.55 -12.88
CA ILE A 48 5.23 -5.56 -13.26
C ILE A 48 4.90 -5.38 -14.74
N ALA A 49 5.21 -6.39 -15.54
CA ALA A 49 4.84 -6.43 -16.95
C ALA A 49 3.32 -6.55 -17.11
N ARG A 50 2.78 -6.01 -18.21
CA ARG A 50 1.36 -6.16 -18.54
C ARG A 50 1.00 -7.63 -18.68
N GLY A 51 0.00 -8.08 -17.91
CA GLY A 51 -0.42 -9.47 -17.90
C GLY A 51 -1.77 -9.70 -17.24
N ALA A 52 -2.34 -10.88 -17.50
CA ALA A 52 -3.58 -11.31 -16.89
C ALA A 52 -3.32 -11.88 -15.49
N TYR A 53 -3.91 -11.26 -14.47
CA TYR A 53 -3.83 -11.71 -13.08
C TYR A 53 -5.20 -12.11 -12.55
N ALA A 54 -5.27 -13.25 -11.87
CA ALA A 54 -6.48 -13.68 -11.20
C ALA A 54 -6.78 -12.78 -9.99
N PHE A 55 -8.03 -12.40 -9.76
CA PHE A 55 -8.42 -11.55 -8.63
C PHE A 55 -8.05 -12.12 -7.27
N ARG A 56 -8.02 -13.45 -7.12
CA ARG A 56 -7.55 -14.07 -5.86
C ARG A 56 -6.09 -13.80 -5.52
N ARG A 57 -5.28 -13.40 -6.51
CA ARG A 57 -3.88 -12.98 -6.31
C ARG A 57 -3.74 -11.49 -6.04
N LEU A 58 -4.81 -10.74 -6.14
CA LEU A 58 -4.82 -9.29 -6.04
C LEU A 58 -5.58 -8.83 -4.79
N THR A 59 -5.07 -7.82 -4.13
CA THR A 59 -5.79 -7.11 -3.07
C THR A 59 -6.06 -5.68 -3.52
N LEU A 60 -7.33 -5.29 -3.50
CA LEU A 60 -7.75 -3.95 -3.90
C LEU A 60 -7.28 -2.91 -2.86
N THR A 61 -6.66 -1.85 -3.33
CA THR A 61 -6.30 -0.70 -2.49
C THR A 61 -7.38 0.40 -2.58
N PRO A 62 -7.39 1.39 -1.68
CA PRO A 62 -8.30 2.53 -1.78
C PRO A 62 -7.93 3.53 -2.88
N LEU A 63 -6.76 3.35 -3.51
CA LEU A 63 -6.23 4.28 -4.51
C LEU A 63 -6.76 3.95 -5.91
N VAL A 64 -7.07 5.00 -6.68
CA VAL A 64 -7.52 4.90 -8.07
C VAL A 64 -6.72 5.89 -8.91
N VAL A 65 -6.19 5.43 -10.02
CA VAL A 65 -5.52 6.26 -11.03
C VAL A 65 -6.48 6.50 -12.18
N LYS A 66 -6.67 7.75 -12.56
CA LYS A 66 -7.56 8.10 -13.69
C LYS A 66 -6.87 7.79 -15.00
N VAL A 67 -7.22 6.66 -15.61
CA VAL A 67 -6.70 6.21 -16.90
C VAL A 67 -7.85 5.70 -17.77
N PRO A 68 -7.78 5.85 -19.09
CA PRO A 68 -8.74 5.23 -20.00
C PRO A 68 -8.57 3.70 -19.97
N ARG A 69 -9.62 3.01 -20.36
CA ARG A 69 -9.61 1.55 -20.54
C ARG A 69 -8.54 1.16 -21.57
N ASN A 70 -7.79 0.11 -21.28
CA ASN A 70 -6.71 -0.40 -22.11
C ASN A 70 -5.63 0.66 -22.44
N ALA A 71 -5.35 1.56 -21.50
CA ALA A 71 -4.32 2.60 -21.62
C ALA A 71 -2.96 2.01 -22.01
N GLY A 72 -2.23 2.68 -22.90
CA GLY A 72 -0.84 2.31 -23.23
C GLY A 72 0.10 2.54 -22.04
N GLN A 73 1.25 1.86 -22.04
CA GLN A 73 2.23 1.93 -20.96
C GLN A 73 2.72 3.35 -20.66
N SER A 74 2.97 4.14 -21.69
CA SER A 74 3.41 5.54 -21.55
C SER A 74 2.36 6.42 -20.86
N VAL A 75 1.08 6.25 -21.25
CA VAL A 75 -0.05 6.98 -20.66
C VAL A 75 -0.24 6.57 -19.22
N LEU A 76 -0.16 5.27 -18.92
CA LEU A 76 -0.28 4.74 -17.56
C LEU A 76 0.85 5.27 -16.67
N LYS A 77 2.10 5.24 -17.16
CA LYS A 77 3.26 5.75 -16.43
C LYS A 77 3.11 7.24 -16.10
N ALA A 78 2.75 8.06 -17.09
CA ALA A 78 2.52 9.49 -16.89
C ALA A 78 1.39 9.77 -15.88
N ALA A 79 0.31 8.97 -15.89
CA ALA A 79 -0.80 9.11 -14.94
C ALA A 79 -0.38 8.73 -13.51
N ILE A 80 0.44 7.69 -13.34
CA ILE A 80 1.00 7.27 -12.03
C ILE A 80 1.92 8.35 -11.47
N GLU A 81 2.80 8.91 -12.30
CA GLU A 81 3.74 9.96 -11.92
C GLU A 81 2.99 11.26 -11.56
N LYS A 82 2.01 11.66 -12.37
CA LYS A 82 1.18 12.85 -12.12
C LYS A 82 0.45 12.81 -10.77
N GLN A 83 0.01 11.63 -10.34
CA GLN A 83 -0.71 11.45 -9.07
C GLN A 83 0.21 11.11 -7.89
N ASP A 84 1.53 10.98 -8.14
CA ASP A 84 2.50 10.54 -7.14
C ASP A 84 1.99 9.35 -6.33
N LEU A 85 1.70 8.26 -7.05
CA LEU A 85 1.10 7.05 -6.47
C LEU A 85 1.95 6.48 -5.32
N ALA A 86 3.28 6.56 -5.44
CA ALA A 86 4.19 6.04 -4.44
C ALA A 86 4.05 6.78 -3.10
N ALA A 87 4.02 8.12 -3.12
CA ALA A 87 3.82 8.92 -1.91
C ALA A 87 2.40 8.75 -1.34
N SER A 88 1.39 8.67 -2.21
CA SER A 88 0.01 8.42 -1.81
C SER A 88 -0.15 7.06 -1.13
N TRP A 89 0.50 6.02 -1.64
CA TRP A 89 0.55 4.70 -1.01
C TRP A 89 1.27 4.73 0.33
N ALA A 90 2.45 5.35 0.42
CA ALA A 90 3.25 5.42 1.64
C ALA A 90 2.50 6.12 2.81
N LYS A 91 1.59 7.05 2.51
CA LYS A 91 0.74 7.70 3.51
C LYS A 91 -0.30 6.76 4.12
N THR A 92 -0.69 5.69 3.43
CA THR A 92 -1.74 4.77 3.90
C THR A 92 -1.30 4.02 5.16
N SER A 93 -2.25 3.73 6.05
CA SER A 93 -2.00 2.93 7.26
C SER A 93 -1.53 1.51 6.93
N TRP A 94 -1.96 0.99 5.79
CA TRP A 94 -1.58 -0.34 5.31
C TRP A 94 -0.11 -0.40 4.92
N ALA A 95 0.37 0.55 4.09
CA ALA A 95 1.79 0.65 3.73
C ALA A 95 2.68 0.81 4.97
N LYS A 96 2.26 1.67 5.92
CA LYS A 96 2.95 1.86 7.19
C LYS A 96 3.05 0.58 8.01
N LYS A 97 1.98 -0.23 8.05
CA LYS A 97 2.00 -1.54 8.72
C LYS A 97 2.96 -2.52 8.07
N ILE A 98 3.00 -2.57 6.72
CA ILE A 98 3.93 -3.43 5.98
C ILE A 98 5.37 -3.00 6.27
N ALA A 99 5.67 -1.71 6.14
CA ALA A 99 7.00 -1.15 6.42
C ALA A 99 7.44 -1.42 7.87
N SER A 100 6.56 -1.18 8.84
CA SER A 100 6.83 -1.46 10.26
C SER A 100 7.08 -2.94 10.53
N ARG A 101 6.39 -3.84 9.84
CA ARG A 101 6.61 -5.30 9.95
C ARG A 101 7.96 -5.69 9.36
N ALA A 102 8.30 -5.17 8.19
CA ALA A 102 9.59 -5.41 7.55
C ALA A 102 10.75 -4.88 8.43
N GLN A 103 10.61 -3.68 8.99
CA GLN A 103 11.60 -3.13 9.91
C GLN A 103 11.79 -3.99 11.16
N ARG A 104 10.70 -4.49 11.75
CA ARG A 104 10.80 -5.40 12.92
C ARG A 104 11.49 -6.72 12.59
N ALA A 105 11.26 -7.26 11.40
CA ALA A 105 11.91 -8.48 10.94
C ALA A 105 13.41 -8.29 10.70
N ALA A 106 13.82 -7.10 10.26
CA ALA A 106 15.22 -6.75 10.00
C ALA A 106 16.00 -6.35 11.27
N ASN A 107 15.34 -6.07 12.39
CA ASN A 107 15.99 -5.65 13.62
C ASN A 107 16.87 -6.75 14.21
N THR A 108 18.11 -6.38 14.57
CA THR A 108 19.02 -7.21 15.36
C THR A 108 18.57 -7.26 16.83
N ASP A 109 19.16 -8.19 17.61
CA ASP A 109 18.89 -8.26 19.04
C ASP A 109 19.30 -6.98 19.78
N PHE A 110 20.44 -6.41 19.41
CA PHE A 110 20.91 -5.15 19.98
C PHE A 110 19.98 -3.97 19.66
N ASP A 111 19.39 -3.93 18.47
CA ASP A 111 18.41 -2.89 18.11
C ASP A 111 17.12 -3.04 18.92
N ARG A 112 16.69 -4.27 19.18
CA ARG A 112 15.55 -4.55 20.08
C ARG A 112 15.81 -4.08 21.50
N PHE A 113 17.04 -4.30 22.02
CA PHE A 113 17.46 -3.81 23.34
C PHE A 113 17.43 -2.27 23.38
N LYS A 114 18.04 -1.59 22.41
CA LYS A 114 17.98 -0.11 22.32
C LYS A 114 16.53 0.39 22.31
N LEU A 115 15.68 -0.23 21.47
CA LEU A 115 14.28 0.13 21.38
C LEU A 115 13.54 -0.02 22.73
N GLN A 116 13.85 -1.05 23.52
CA GLN A 116 13.29 -1.23 24.86
C GLN A 116 13.68 -0.08 25.80
N LYS A 117 14.94 0.33 25.77
CA LYS A 117 15.44 1.47 26.57
C LYS A 117 14.76 2.78 26.18
N TYR A 118 14.65 3.06 24.88
CA TYR A 118 13.95 4.26 24.41
C TYR A 118 12.47 4.28 24.75
N LYS A 119 11.78 3.13 24.68
CA LYS A 119 10.38 3.02 25.10
C LYS A 119 10.20 3.31 26.59
N LYS A 120 11.12 2.85 27.43
CA LYS A 120 11.11 3.13 28.88
C LYS A 120 11.28 4.64 29.14
N LEU A 121 12.28 5.26 28.56
CA LEU A 121 12.52 6.71 28.67
C LEU A 121 11.32 7.53 28.21
N ARG A 122 10.77 7.20 27.04
CA ARG A 122 9.55 7.85 26.53
C ARG A 122 8.39 7.77 27.51
N ARG A 123 8.16 6.59 28.11
CA ARG A 123 7.11 6.40 29.09
C ARG A 123 7.33 7.24 30.36
N GLU A 124 8.57 7.32 30.83
CA GLU A 124 8.92 8.13 32.00
C GLU A 124 8.65 9.62 31.74
N ILE A 125 9.04 10.14 30.57
CA ILE A 125 8.79 11.54 30.18
C ILE A 125 7.29 11.83 30.12
N VAL A 126 6.52 10.95 29.43
CA VAL A 126 5.07 11.11 29.35
C VAL A 126 4.40 11.07 30.71
N ASN A 127 4.80 10.13 31.57
CA ASN A 127 4.23 10.00 32.93
C ASN A 127 4.54 11.22 33.80
N LYS A 128 5.76 11.81 33.68
CA LYS A 128 6.12 13.06 34.37
C LYS A 128 5.26 14.22 33.91
N ALA A 129 5.08 14.37 32.58
CA ALA A 129 4.24 15.42 32.01
C ALA A 129 2.76 15.28 32.46
N VAL A 130 2.22 14.07 32.42
CA VAL A 130 0.83 13.80 32.89
C VAL A 130 0.63 14.08 34.38
N LYS A 131 1.63 13.76 35.21
CA LYS A 131 1.58 14.09 36.65
C LYS A 131 1.61 15.61 36.88
N ALA A 132 2.46 16.34 36.14
CA ALA A 132 2.53 17.78 36.24
C ALA A 132 1.25 18.52 35.80
N THR A 133 0.48 17.95 34.86
CA THR A 133 -0.81 18.51 34.42
C THR A 133 -1.98 18.16 35.34
N LYS A 134 -1.81 17.20 36.26
CA LYS A 134 -2.84 16.80 37.23
C LYS A 134 -2.65 17.43 38.62
N ALA A 135 -1.51 18.05 38.86
CA ALA A 135 -1.21 18.83 40.05
C ALA A 135 -1.55 20.30 39.83
#